data_e0c1a9f8d494c0eca3c7fbbdf8730cdb
#
_entry.id   e0c1a9f8d494c0eca3c7fbbdf8730cdb
#
_cell.length_a   1.000
_cell.length_b   1.000
_cell.length_c   1.000
_cell.angle_alpha   90.00
_cell.angle_beta   90.00
_cell.angle_gamma   90.00
#
_symmetry.space_group_name_H-M   'P 1'
#
loop_
_entity.id
_entity.type
_entity.pdbx_description
1 polymer ?
#
loop_
_entity_poly.entity_id
_entity_poly.type
_entity_poly.pdbx_seq_one_letter_code
_entity_poly.pdbx_strand_id
1 'polypeptide(L)'
;MLNIIKGMMSMNKFDTYVQQLKYEVLKEVIKKAYDDDLASCYKDIPKKISPGPKPIARCCVYKDRAIIEERITLAMGGNKENPNSVEVIDIACDECPAEGMYVTPACRGCLVHRCVEACPKNAISIVNHKSYIDKEKCIECGKCVSVCPYSAIIKQERPCVKACKVDAISIDEDKKAKINNDKCISCGACVYQCPFGAISDKSYILEAIDILRKSDNNKNYNVYAVIAPSIAGQFDNVKPEQVVTGIMKLGFHQVVEAALGADITLYNEAKEFK
;
A
#
# COMPACT_ATOMS: atom_id res chain seq x y z
N MET A 1 28.97 19.77 -15.28
CA MET A 1 28.04 20.03 -14.16
C MET A 1 26.83 19.10 -14.14
N LEU A 2 26.16 18.83 -15.26
CA LEU A 2 24.98 17.91 -15.29
C LEU A 2 25.29 16.44 -14.90
N ASN A 3 26.48 15.93 -15.17
CA ASN A 3 26.87 14.55 -14.85
C ASN A 3 27.24 14.31 -13.37
N ILE A 4 27.60 15.35 -12.64
CA ILE A 4 27.88 15.28 -11.20
C ILE A 4 26.56 15.23 -10.42
N ILE A 5 25.51 15.90 -10.89
CA ILE A 5 24.19 15.90 -10.29
C ILE A 5 23.50 14.52 -10.46
N LYS A 6 23.76 13.81 -11.57
CA LYS A 6 23.25 12.43 -11.78
C LYS A 6 23.90 11.39 -10.85
N GLY A 7 25.13 11.59 -10.42
CA GLY A 7 25.85 10.69 -9.51
C GLY A 7 25.48 10.83 -8.04
N MET A 8 24.94 11.99 -7.62
CA MET A 8 24.51 12.24 -6.23
C MET A 8 23.02 11.93 -5.97
N MET A 9 22.27 11.51 -6.97
CA MET A 9 20.83 11.18 -6.84
C MET A 9 20.55 9.69 -6.61
N SER A 10 21.52 8.90 -6.16
CA SER A 10 21.35 7.48 -5.82
C SER A 10 21.25 7.26 -4.30
N MET A 11 20.67 8.15 -3.54
CA MET A 11 20.08 7.79 -2.26
C MET A 11 18.60 7.50 -2.51
N ASN A 12 18.19 6.24 -2.33
CA ASN A 12 16.79 5.83 -2.46
C ASN A 12 15.94 6.69 -1.52
N LYS A 13 15.30 7.70 -2.07
CA LYS A 13 14.38 8.59 -1.35
C LYS A 13 13.12 7.84 -0.85
N PHE A 14 12.91 6.64 -1.35
CA PHE A 14 11.74 5.82 -1.07
C PHE A 14 12.20 4.40 -0.68
N ASP A 15 11.56 3.83 0.32
CA ASP A 15 11.84 2.45 0.77
C ASP A 15 11.48 1.41 -0.28
N THR A 16 10.47 1.71 -1.11
CA THR A 16 9.97 0.80 -2.13
C THR A 16 9.71 1.51 -3.45
N TYR A 17 9.81 0.75 -4.54
CA TYR A 17 9.44 1.25 -5.87
C TYR A 17 7.94 1.62 -5.97
N VAL A 18 7.09 0.96 -5.18
CA VAL A 18 5.65 1.29 -5.11
C VAL A 18 5.44 2.70 -4.57
N GLN A 19 6.18 3.08 -3.52
CA GLN A 19 6.13 4.44 -2.95
C GLN A 19 6.65 5.48 -3.96
N GLN A 20 7.74 5.17 -4.65
CA GLN A 20 8.25 6.04 -5.71
C GLN A 20 7.22 6.26 -6.83
N LEU A 21 6.61 5.18 -7.32
CA LEU A 21 5.60 5.26 -8.37
C LEU A 21 4.38 6.09 -7.94
N LYS A 22 3.92 5.88 -6.69
CA LYS A 22 2.84 6.69 -6.12
C LYS A 22 3.21 8.16 -6.08
N TYR A 23 4.41 8.50 -5.62
CA TYR A 23 4.91 9.87 -5.59
C TYR A 23 4.95 10.50 -6.98
N GLU A 24 5.46 9.77 -7.98
CA GLU A 24 5.53 10.26 -9.37
C GLU A 24 4.14 10.54 -9.93
N VAL A 25 3.17 9.67 -9.69
CA VAL A 25 1.78 9.88 -10.10
C VAL A 25 1.19 11.12 -9.42
N LEU A 26 1.29 11.22 -8.08
CA LEU A 26 0.79 12.37 -7.32
C LEU A 26 1.41 13.69 -7.80
N LYS A 27 2.73 13.71 -8.02
CA LYS A 27 3.45 14.89 -8.51
C LYS A 27 2.94 15.37 -9.87
N GLU A 28 2.68 14.43 -10.78
CA GLU A 28 2.18 14.81 -12.11
C GLU A 28 0.70 15.24 -12.06
N VAL A 29 -0.13 14.59 -11.23
CA VAL A 29 -1.52 15.00 -10.99
C VAL A 29 -1.57 16.42 -10.41
N ILE A 30 -0.72 16.74 -9.42
CA ILE A 30 -0.63 18.09 -8.85
C ILE A 30 -0.27 19.12 -9.92
N LYS A 31 0.72 18.85 -10.77
CA LYS A 31 1.10 19.78 -11.85
C LYS A 31 -0.09 20.06 -12.77
N LYS A 32 -0.76 18.99 -13.23
CA LYS A 32 -1.95 19.11 -14.06
C LYS A 32 -3.10 19.85 -13.37
N ALA A 33 -3.24 19.68 -12.05
CA ALA A 33 -4.22 20.44 -11.27
C ALA A 33 -3.89 21.93 -11.25
N TYR A 34 -2.62 22.32 -11.13
CA TYR A 34 -2.23 23.73 -11.18
C TYR A 34 -2.38 24.35 -12.58
N ASP A 35 -2.22 23.54 -13.62
CA ASP A 35 -2.40 23.94 -15.03
C ASP A 35 -3.88 23.93 -15.47
N ASP A 36 -4.83 23.56 -14.58
CA ASP A 36 -6.26 23.35 -14.83
C ASP A 36 -6.55 22.33 -15.96
N ASP A 37 -5.65 21.36 -16.13
CA ASP A 37 -5.68 20.36 -17.21
C ASP A 37 -5.80 18.91 -16.65
N LEU A 38 -6.68 18.70 -15.68
CA LEU A 38 -6.89 17.38 -15.08
C LEU A 38 -7.39 16.33 -16.09
N ALA A 39 -8.10 16.77 -17.15
CA ALA A 39 -8.63 15.86 -18.16
C ALA A 39 -7.54 15.11 -18.94
N SER A 40 -6.33 15.69 -19.06
CA SER A 40 -5.21 15.05 -19.74
C SER A 40 -4.44 14.05 -18.88
N CYS A 41 -4.71 13.95 -17.57
CA CYS A 41 -3.99 13.06 -16.65
C CYS A 41 -3.95 11.62 -17.14
N TYR A 42 -5.09 11.07 -17.53
CA TYR A 42 -5.22 9.69 -18.00
C TYR A 42 -4.49 9.41 -19.33
N LYS A 43 -4.27 10.44 -20.15
CA LYS A 43 -3.57 10.32 -21.43
C LYS A 43 -2.06 10.48 -21.30
N ASP A 44 -1.64 11.49 -20.55
CA ASP A 44 -0.25 11.96 -20.55
C ASP A 44 0.59 11.25 -19.46
N ILE A 45 0.07 11.13 -18.24
CA ILE A 45 0.83 10.61 -17.12
C ILE A 45 1.24 9.14 -17.33
N PRO A 46 0.35 8.22 -17.79
CA PRO A 46 0.74 6.83 -18.02
C PRO A 46 1.86 6.69 -19.04
N LYS A 47 1.84 7.50 -20.11
CA LYS A 47 2.88 7.50 -21.14
C LYS A 47 4.18 8.11 -20.64
N LYS A 48 4.11 9.12 -19.77
CA LYS A 48 5.28 9.77 -19.19
C LYS A 48 6.01 8.86 -18.21
N ILE A 49 5.26 8.15 -17.35
CA ILE A 49 5.83 7.24 -16.35
C ILE A 49 6.29 5.94 -17.00
N SER A 50 5.47 5.36 -17.91
CA SER A 50 5.80 4.13 -18.64
C SER A 50 5.86 4.41 -20.16
N PRO A 51 6.97 5.00 -20.65
CA PRO A 51 7.09 5.39 -22.06
C PRO A 51 7.19 4.17 -23.00
N GLY A 52 7.69 3.04 -22.56
CA GLY A 52 7.94 1.86 -23.38
C GLY A 52 9.30 1.91 -24.09
N PRO A 53 9.60 0.92 -24.95
CA PRO A 53 8.81 -0.26 -25.29
C PRO A 53 8.81 -1.36 -24.20
N LYS A 54 9.77 -1.31 -23.25
CA LYS A 54 9.85 -2.28 -22.15
C LYS A 54 8.91 -1.89 -21.00
N PRO A 55 8.19 -2.87 -20.44
CA PRO A 55 7.40 -2.62 -19.23
C PRO A 55 8.32 -2.33 -18.04
N ILE A 56 7.77 -1.65 -17.04
CA ILE A 56 8.49 -1.28 -15.82
C ILE A 56 8.37 -2.40 -14.78
N ALA A 57 7.17 -2.93 -14.57
CA ALA A 57 6.89 -3.85 -13.47
C ALA A 57 5.94 -5.00 -13.83
N ARG A 58 5.32 -4.98 -15.01
CA ARG A 58 4.29 -5.96 -15.39
C ARG A 58 4.64 -6.67 -16.71
N CYS A 59 3.74 -7.55 -17.15
CA CYS A 59 3.96 -8.35 -18.37
C CYS A 59 4.11 -7.50 -19.63
N CYS A 60 3.54 -6.30 -19.69
CA CYS A 60 3.62 -5.41 -20.82
C CYS A 60 3.36 -3.94 -20.44
N VAL A 61 3.78 -3.03 -21.32
CA VAL A 61 3.59 -1.57 -21.18
C VAL A 61 2.12 -1.17 -21.05
N TYR A 62 1.22 -1.89 -21.71
CA TYR A 62 -0.21 -1.59 -21.64
C TYR A 62 -0.78 -1.86 -20.26
N LYS A 63 -0.39 -2.96 -19.62
CA LYS A 63 -0.79 -3.27 -18.25
C LYS A 63 -0.19 -2.30 -17.25
N ASP A 64 1.08 -1.92 -17.40
CA ASP A 64 1.68 -0.87 -16.58
C ASP A 64 0.88 0.43 -16.65
N ARG A 65 0.54 0.88 -17.86
CA ARG A 65 -0.23 2.10 -18.07
C ARG A 65 -1.64 2.03 -17.49
N ALA A 66 -2.33 0.91 -17.66
CA ALA A 66 -3.65 0.71 -17.07
C ALA A 66 -3.61 0.76 -15.54
N ILE A 67 -2.59 0.18 -14.91
CA ILE A 67 -2.39 0.28 -13.45
C ILE A 67 -2.07 1.74 -13.03
N ILE A 68 -1.33 2.49 -13.85
CA ILE A 68 -1.05 3.89 -13.59
C ILE A 68 -2.34 4.73 -13.70
N GLU A 69 -3.24 4.42 -14.63
CA GLU A 69 -4.56 5.06 -14.76
C GLU A 69 -5.41 4.85 -13.49
N GLU A 70 -5.45 3.64 -12.95
CA GLU A 70 -6.11 3.38 -11.66
C GLU A 70 -5.46 4.16 -10.51
N ARG A 71 -4.12 4.27 -10.49
CA ARG A 71 -3.43 5.10 -9.50
C ARG A 71 -3.74 6.58 -9.65
N ILE A 72 -3.96 7.09 -10.86
CA ILE A 72 -4.42 8.46 -11.10
C ILE A 72 -5.81 8.63 -10.50
N THR A 73 -6.71 7.66 -10.68
CA THR A 73 -8.04 7.68 -10.06
C THR A 73 -7.92 7.81 -8.53
N LEU A 74 -7.06 7.01 -7.89
CA LEU A 74 -6.82 7.12 -6.44
C LEU A 74 -6.16 8.46 -6.05
N ALA A 75 -5.25 8.98 -6.86
CA ALA A 75 -4.64 10.28 -6.65
C ALA A 75 -5.64 11.44 -6.74
N MET A 76 -6.72 11.26 -7.50
CA MET A 76 -7.81 12.23 -7.68
C MET A 76 -8.97 12.03 -6.68
N GLY A 77 -8.82 11.16 -5.68
CA GLY A 77 -9.80 10.96 -4.61
C GLY A 77 -10.43 9.56 -4.56
N GLY A 78 -10.17 8.71 -5.56
CA GLY A 78 -10.68 7.33 -5.58
C GLY A 78 -12.21 7.24 -5.62
N ASN A 79 -12.74 6.13 -5.10
CA ASN A 79 -14.18 5.94 -4.99
C ASN A 79 -14.74 6.78 -3.82
N LYS A 80 -15.63 7.72 -4.13
CA LYS A 80 -16.26 8.60 -3.14
C LYS A 80 -17.27 7.87 -2.22
N GLU A 81 -17.82 6.75 -2.66
CA GLU A 81 -18.72 5.94 -1.86
C GLU A 81 -17.99 5.10 -0.81
N ASN A 82 -16.69 4.89 -0.98
CA ASN A 82 -15.88 4.20 -0.01
C ASN A 82 -15.54 5.14 1.16
N PRO A 83 -16.01 4.87 2.39
CA PRO A 83 -15.73 5.70 3.56
C PRO A 83 -14.26 5.60 4.02
N ASN A 84 -13.57 4.53 3.63
CA ASN A 84 -12.18 4.29 4.01
C ASN A 84 -11.20 4.90 3.01
N SER A 85 -9.99 5.18 3.47
CA SER A 85 -8.92 5.71 2.64
C SER A 85 -8.15 4.65 1.85
N VAL A 86 -8.45 3.36 2.03
CA VAL A 86 -7.73 2.25 1.38
C VAL A 86 -8.61 1.59 0.33
N GLU A 87 -8.05 1.38 -0.86
CA GLU A 87 -8.71 0.75 -1.99
C GLU A 87 -7.83 -0.31 -2.67
N VAL A 88 -8.46 -1.21 -3.40
CA VAL A 88 -7.79 -2.26 -4.20
C VAL A 88 -7.81 -1.84 -5.66
N ILE A 89 -6.66 -1.92 -6.29
CA ILE A 89 -6.49 -1.78 -7.74
C ILE A 89 -6.58 -3.19 -8.33
N ASP A 90 -7.75 -3.58 -8.79
CA ASP A 90 -8.06 -4.95 -9.21
C ASP A 90 -7.13 -5.47 -10.29
N ILE A 91 -6.84 -4.65 -11.30
CA ILE A 91 -5.93 -5.01 -12.40
C ILE A 91 -4.50 -5.27 -11.93
N ALA A 92 -4.12 -4.76 -10.75
CA ALA A 92 -2.82 -4.98 -10.14
C ALA A 92 -2.79 -6.15 -9.15
N CYS A 93 -3.97 -6.68 -8.75
CA CYS A 93 -4.12 -7.72 -7.73
C CYS A 93 -4.19 -9.14 -8.37
N ASP A 94 -3.24 -9.49 -9.22
CA ASP A 94 -3.26 -10.73 -10.01
C ASP A 94 -1.99 -11.59 -9.91
N GLU A 95 -0.92 -11.09 -9.32
CA GLU A 95 0.37 -11.78 -9.27
C GLU A 95 0.56 -12.60 -7.98
N CYS A 96 -0.33 -12.46 -7.00
CA CYS A 96 -0.21 -13.23 -5.77
C CYS A 96 -0.54 -14.71 -6.02
N PRO A 97 0.26 -15.63 -5.43
CA PRO A 97 -0.08 -17.05 -5.47
C PRO A 97 -1.42 -17.32 -4.76
N ALA A 98 -2.07 -18.39 -5.16
CA ALA A 98 -3.26 -18.85 -4.46
C ALA A 98 -2.90 -19.21 -2.99
N GLU A 99 -3.84 -18.99 -2.09
CA GLU A 99 -3.68 -19.40 -0.69
C GLU A 99 -3.72 -20.93 -0.53
N GLY A 100 -3.21 -21.43 0.58
CA GLY A 100 -3.28 -22.84 0.92
C GLY A 100 -1.96 -23.48 1.30
N MET A 101 -1.98 -24.82 1.43
CA MET A 101 -0.82 -25.61 1.76
C MET A 101 -0.03 -26.01 0.52
N TYR A 102 1.28 -25.81 0.54
CA TYR A 102 2.18 -26.12 -0.56
C TYR A 102 3.37 -26.95 -0.09
N VAL A 103 3.79 -27.89 -0.95
CA VAL A 103 5.02 -28.66 -0.77
C VAL A 103 6.12 -28.00 -1.60
N THR A 104 7.20 -27.60 -0.93
CA THR A 104 8.37 -26.98 -1.57
C THR A 104 9.34 -28.01 -2.11
N PRO A 105 10.30 -27.62 -2.97
CA PRO A 105 11.39 -28.51 -3.43
C PRO A 105 12.24 -29.11 -2.31
N ALA A 106 12.19 -28.55 -1.10
CA ALA A 106 12.89 -29.09 0.08
C ALA A 106 12.35 -30.46 0.56
N CYS A 107 11.18 -30.92 0.08
CA CYS A 107 10.64 -32.22 0.42
C CYS A 107 11.58 -33.35 -0.03
N ARG A 108 11.91 -34.25 0.92
CA ARG A 108 12.83 -35.37 0.69
C ARG A 108 12.12 -36.72 0.51
N GLY A 109 10.78 -36.75 0.55
CA GLY A 109 10.04 -38.01 0.47
C GLY A 109 10.45 -39.02 1.55
N CYS A 110 10.62 -38.53 2.79
CA CYS A 110 11.13 -39.34 3.92
C CYS A 110 10.26 -40.56 4.17
N LEU A 111 10.88 -41.68 4.60
CA LEU A 111 10.17 -42.95 4.83
C LEU A 111 9.15 -42.92 5.97
N VAL A 112 9.32 -42.04 6.94
CA VAL A 112 8.43 -41.94 8.12
C VAL A 112 7.06 -41.32 7.77
N HIS A 113 6.96 -40.55 6.69
CA HIS A 113 5.73 -39.93 6.16
C HIS A 113 4.87 -39.19 7.20
N ARG A 114 5.48 -38.55 8.21
CA ARG A 114 4.74 -37.88 9.32
C ARG A 114 3.66 -36.92 8.82
N CYS A 115 3.88 -36.22 7.69
CA CYS A 115 2.90 -35.33 7.13
C CYS A 115 1.63 -36.04 6.64
N VAL A 116 1.77 -37.28 6.14
CA VAL A 116 0.63 -38.12 5.72
C VAL A 116 -0.15 -38.55 6.93
N GLU A 117 0.54 -39.08 7.96
CA GLU A 117 -0.08 -39.56 9.22
C GLU A 117 -0.77 -38.43 9.99
N ALA A 118 -0.20 -37.24 9.99
CA ALA A 118 -0.77 -36.09 10.68
C ALA A 118 -2.00 -35.48 9.96
N CYS A 119 -2.31 -35.88 8.72
CA CYS A 119 -3.40 -35.31 7.97
C CYS A 119 -4.76 -35.92 8.34
N PRO A 120 -5.66 -35.18 9.02
CA PRO A 120 -6.95 -35.72 9.47
C PRO A 120 -7.94 -35.99 8.34
N LYS A 121 -7.66 -35.47 7.12
CA LYS A 121 -8.49 -35.64 5.94
C LYS A 121 -7.87 -36.54 4.87
N ASN A 122 -6.75 -37.20 5.19
CA ASN A 122 -6.01 -38.03 4.25
C ASN A 122 -5.74 -37.32 2.90
N ALA A 123 -5.51 -35.99 2.96
CA ALA A 123 -5.29 -35.16 1.79
C ALA A 123 -3.85 -35.20 1.31
N ILE A 124 -2.94 -35.96 1.95
CA ILE A 124 -1.53 -36.01 1.58
C ILE A 124 -1.17 -37.43 1.13
N SER A 125 -0.56 -37.51 -0.04
CA SER A 125 -0.01 -38.74 -0.60
C SER A 125 1.45 -38.55 -1.00
N ILE A 126 2.17 -39.66 -1.23
CA ILE A 126 3.54 -39.61 -1.75
C ILE A 126 3.52 -39.97 -3.23
N VAL A 127 3.95 -39.04 -4.06
CA VAL A 127 4.03 -39.20 -5.50
C VAL A 127 5.45 -38.85 -5.94
N ASN A 128 6.11 -39.72 -6.68
CA ASN A 128 7.47 -39.52 -7.18
C ASN A 128 8.46 -39.08 -6.09
N HIS A 129 8.46 -39.76 -4.94
CA HIS A 129 9.28 -39.47 -3.77
C HIS A 129 9.12 -38.07 -3.19
N LYS A 130 7.94 -37.43 -3.37
CA LYS A 130 7.57 -36.15 -2.77
C LYS A 130 6.16 -36.20 -2.24
N SER A 131 5.89 -35.44 -1.18
CA SER A 131 4.54 -35.25 -0.70
C SER A 131 3.73 -34.46 -1.74
N TYR A 132 2.51 -34.90 -1.98
CA TYR A 132 1.51 -34.21 -2.79
C TYR A 132 0.30 -33.92 -1.90
N ILE A 133 -0.24 -32.70 -1.98
CA ILE A 133 -1.42 -32.28 -1.21
C ILE A 133 -2.60 -32.12 -2.18
N ASP A 134 -3.61 -32.92 -1.97
CA ASP A 134 -4.89 -32.83 -2.65
C ASP A 134 -5.64 -31.59 -2.14
N LYS A 135 -5.80 -30.59 -2.99
CA LYS A 135 -6.42 -29.30 -2.64
C LYS A 135 -7.92 -29.41 -2.34
N GLU A 136 -8.61 -30.38 -2.93
CA GLU A 136 -10.04 -30.57 -2.71
C GLU A 136 -10.31 -31.18 -1.33
N LYS A 137 -9.43 -32.03 -0.85
CA LYS A 137 -9.53 -32.64 0.48
C LYS A 137 -8.91 -31.82 1.59
N CYS A 138 -7.99 -30.92 1.25
CA CYS A 138 -7.20 -30.16 2.22
C CYS A 138 -8.06 -29.09 2.91
N ILE A 139 -8.19 -29.16 4.24
CA ILE A 139 -8.85 -28.15 5.09
C ILE A 139 -7.91 -27.10 5.66
N GLU A 140 -6.70 -27.02 5.17
CA GLU A 140 -5.66 -26.03 5.54
C GLU A 140 -5.35 -25.92 7.05
N CYS A 141 -5.53 -26.98 7.79
CA CYS A 141 -5.36 -27.01 9.26
C CYS A 141 -3.91 -26.84 9.74
N GLY A 142 -2.90 -26.91 8.85
CA GLY A 142 -1.49 -26.68 9.17
C GLY A 142 -0.75 -27.81 9.90
N LYS A 143 -1.40 -28.92 10.28
CA LYS A 143 -0.75 -30.02 11.03
C LYS A 143 0.46 -30.61 10.30
N CYS A 144 0.40 -30.72 8.98
CA CYS A 144 1.50 -31.21 8.16
C CYS A 144 2.72 -30.27 8.16
N VAL A 145 2.51 -28.98 8.36
CA VAL A 145 3.59 -27.99 8.47
C VAL A 145 4.39 -28.22 9.74
N SER A 146 3.70 -28.39 10.89
CA SER A 146 4.34 -28.51 12.20
C SER A 146 5.13 -29.81 12.37
N VAL A 147 4.76 -30.89 11.66
CA VAL A 147 5.42 -32.20 11.78
C VAL A 147 6.53 -32.43 10.74
N CYS A 148 6.70 -31.56 9.77
CA CYS A 148 7.71 -31.71 8.73
C CYS A 148 9.12 -31.36 9.27
N PRO A 149 10.07 -32.31 9.38
CA PRO A 149 11.40 -32.01 9.92
C PRO A 149 12.26 -31.14 9.01
N TYR A 150 11.87 -31.01 7.73
CA TYR A 150 12.57 -30.22 6.73
C TYR A 150 11.90 -28.86 6.45
N SER A 151 10.82 -28.52 7.16
CA SER A 151 9.99 -27.32 6.86
C SER A 151 9.61 -27.23 5.38
N ALA A 152 9.42 -28.38 4.75
CA ALA A 152 9.15 -28.48 3.30
C ALA A 152 7.68 -28.26 2.95
N ILE A 153 6.80 -28.16 3.93
CA ILE A 153 5.39 -27.81 3.74
C ILE A 153 5.16 -26.44 4.34
N ILE A 154 4.60 -25.53 3.55
CA ILE A 154 4.32 -24.16 3.96
C ILE A 154 2.84 -23.83 3.80
N LYS A 155 2.33 -22.98 4.68
CA LYS A 155 1.03 -22.33 4.51
C LYS A 155 1.28 -21.01 3.77
N GLN A 156 0.77 -20.91 2.54
CA GLN A 156 0.85 -19.70 1.74
C GLN A 156 -0.37 -18.83 2.06
N GLU A 157 -0.12 -17.68 2.63
CA GLU A 157 -1.12 -16.65 2.88
C GLU A 157 -0.72 -15.37 2.15
N ARG A 158 -1.70 -14.60 1.69
CA ARG A 158 -1.40 -13.32 1.06
C ARG A 158 -0.92 -12.30 2.09
N PRO A 159 0.13 -11.52 1.79
CA PRO A 159 0.68 -10.55 2.74
C PRO A 159 -0.35 -9.55 3.27
N CYS A 160 -1.30 -9.13 2.42
CA CYS A 160 -2.36 -8.20 2.81
C CYS A 160 -3.35 -8.81 3.81
N VAL A 161 -3.75 -10.07 3.62
CA VAL A 161 -4.64 -10.79 4.53
C VAL A 161 -3.95 -10.98 5.87
N LYS A 162 -2.71 -11.49 5.85
CA LYS A 162 -1.90 -11.70 7.06
C LYS A 162 -1.64 -10.42 7.86
N ALA A 163 -1.51 -9.28 7.18
CA ALA A 163 -1.26 -7.99 7.83
C ALA A 163 -2.50 -7.35 8.45
N CYS A 164 -3.70 -7.80 8.09
CA CYS A 164 -4.94 -7.20 8.56
C CYS A 164 -5.28 -7.69 9.98
N LYS A 165 -5.13 -6.82 10.98
CA LYS A 165 -5.39 -7.16 12.38
C LYS A 165 -6.87 -7.23 12.76
N VAL A 166 -7.75 -6.73 11.89
CA VAL A 166 -9.20 -6.69 12.10
C VAL A 166 -9.96 -7.60 11.13
N ASP A 167 -9.23 -8.48 10.42
CA ASP A 167 -9.78 -9.45 9.47
C ASP A 167 -10.77 -8.81 8.45
N ALA A 168 -10.42 -7.62 7.96
CA ALA A 168 -11.22 -6.88 7.01
C ALA A 168 -10.93 -7.27 5.54
N ILE A 169 -9.93 -8.13 5.28
CA ILE A 169 -9.53 -8.51 3.91
C ILE A 169 -9.87 -9.96 3.65
N SER A 170 -10.63 -10.20 2.61
CA SER A 170 -10.92 -11.51 2.05
C SER A 170 -10.43 -11.60 0.60
N ILE A 171 -10.45 -12.79 0.03
CA ILE A 171 -10.16 -13.03 -1.38
C ILE A 171 -11.47 -13.45 -2.04
N ASP A 172 -11.82 -12.77 -3.12
CA ASP A 172 -13.03 -13.05 -3.90
C ASP A 172 -12.86 -14.24 -4.87
N GLU A 173 -13.91 -14.54 -5.63
CA GLU A 173 -13.95 -15.63 -6.61
C GLU A 173 -12.96 -15.43 -7.75
N ASP A 174 -12.67 -14.18 -8.12
CA ASP A 174 -11.68 -13.79 -9.14
C ASP A 174 -10.25 -13.77 -8.59
N LYS A 175 -10.06 -14.25 -7.35
CA LYS A 175 -8.76 -14.25 -6.65
C LYS A 175 -8.20 -12.85 -6.44
N LYS A 176 -9.07 -11.84 -6.29
CA LYS A 176 -8.69 -10.47 -5.92
C LYS A 176 -8.88 -10.24 -4.43
N ALA A 177 -8.12 -9.31 -3.88
CA ALA A 177 -8.35 -8.87 -2.51
C ALA A 177 -9.61 -8.00 -2.45
N LYS A 178 -10.49 -8.28 -1.50
CA LYS A 178 -11.69 -7.50 -1.23
C LYS A 178 -11.64 -6.98 0.20
N ILE A 179 -11.88 -5.69 0.37
CA ILE A 179 -11.88 -5.02 1.68
C ILE A 179 -13.30 -4.85 2.16
N ASN A 180 -13.59 -5.36 3.36
CA ASN A 180 -14.83 -5.06 4.06
C ASN A 180 -14.70 -3.70 4.73
N ASN A 181 -15.39 -2.69 4.20
CA ASN A 181 -15.28 -1.31 4.66
C ASN A 181 -15.84 -1.09 6.07
N ASP A 182 -16.78 -1.91 6.53
CA ASP A 182 -17.36 -1.83 7.88
C ASP A 182 -16.38 -2.29 8.97
N LYS A 183 -15.46 -3.19 8.61
CA LYS A 183 -14.41 -3.68 9.51
C LYS A 183 -13.10 -2.91 9.38
N CYS A 184 -12.85 -2.30 8.23
CA CYS A 184 -11.58 -1.64 7.94
C CYS A 184 -11.42 -0.38 8.80
N ILE A 185 -10.29 -0.26 9.47
CA ILE A 185 -9.92 0.92 10.30
C ILE A 185 -8.93 1.86 9.60
N SER A 186 -8.73 1.70 8.30
CA SER A 186 -7.82 2.53 7.48
C SER A 186 -6.38 2.63 8.00
N CYS A 187 -5.87 1.61 8.69
CA CYS A 187 -4.54 1.63 9.32
C CYS A 187 -3.37 1.54 8.33
N GLY A 188 -3.60 1.20 7.04
CA GLY A 188 -2.58 1.13 6.00
C GLY A 188 -1.65 -0.09 6.02
N ALA A 189 -1.76 -1.01 6.98
CA ALA A 189 -0.86 -2.18 7.07
C ALA A 189 -0.85 -3.03 5.80
N CYS A 190 -2.00 -3.23 5.17
CA CYS A 190 -2.13 -3.96 3.90
C CYS A 190 -1.50 -3.21 2.71
N VAL A 191 -1.53 -1.88 2.72
CA VAL A 191 -0.88 -1.03 1.70
C VAL A 191 0.63 -1.24 1.75
N TYR A 192 1.21 -1.19 2.94
CA TYR A 192 2.64 -1.38 3.16
C TYR A 192 3.10 -2.80 2.79
N GLN A 193 2.32 -3.82 3.12
CA GLN A 193 2.67 -5.22 2.90
C GLN A 193 2.40 -5.72 1.48
N CYS A 194 1.68 -4.98 0.64
CA CYS A 194 1.38 -5.43 -0.72
C CYS A 194 2.62 -5.30 -1.63
N PRO A 195 3.27 -6.42 -2.05
CA PRO A 195 4.49 -6.35 -2.85
C PRO A 195 4.26 -5.83 -4.27
N PHE A 196 3.01 -5.87 -4.73
CA PHE A 196 2.62 -5.41 -6.07
C PHE A 196 2.00 -4.02 -6.06
N GLY A 197 1.83 -3.41 -4.88
CA GLY A 197 1.15 -2.13 -4.73
C GLY A 197 -0.29 -2.13 -5.24
N ALA A 198 -0.93 -3.30 -5.25
CA ALA A 198 -2.32 -3.44 -5.66
C ALA A 198 -3.29 -2.85 -4.63
N ILE A 199 -2.90 -2.78 -3.35
CA ILE A 199 -3.66 -2.07 -2.33
C ILE A 199 -2.96 -0.72 -2.12
N SER A 200 -3.72 0.35 -2.23
CA SER A 200 -3.20 1.71 -2.10
C SER A 200 -4.20 2.60 -1.36
N ASP A 201 -3.73 3.70 -0.85
CA ASP A 201 -4.56 4.74 -0.27
C ASP A 201 -4.95 5.76 -1.34
N LYS A 202 -6.15 6.29 -1.23
CA LYS A 202 -6.62 7.42 -2.01
C LYS A 202 -6.08 8.74 -1.45
N SER A 203 -5.97 9.74 -2.29
CA SER A 203 -5.44 11.06 -1.92
C SER A 203 -6.55 12.10 -1.89
N TYR A 204 -6.44 13.03 -0.96
CA TYR A 204 -7.29 14.23 -0.86
C TYR A 204 -6.57 15.50 -1.32
N ILE A 205 -5.49 15.35 -2.10
CA ILE A 205 -4.63 16.48 -2.47
C ILE A 205 -5.33 17.49 -3.35
N LEU A 206 -6.25 17.06 -4.22
CA LEU A 206 -7.03 17.98 -5.06
C LEU A 206 -7.99 18.82 -4.23
N GLU A 207 -8.60 18.24 -3.19
CA GLU A 207 -9.45 18.98 -2.26
C GLU A 207 -8.63 20.02 -1.48
N ALA A 208 -7.43 19.65 -1.03
CA ALA A 208 -6.52 20.58 -0.37
C ALA A 208 -6.11 21.75 -1.28
N ILE A 209 -5.81 21.48 -2.56
CA ILE A 209 -5.49 22.51 -3.56
C ILE A 209 -6.70 23.44 -3.77
N ASP A 210 -7.90 22.88 -3.88
CA ASP A 210 -9.13 23.65 -4.08
C ASP A 210 -9.43 24.56 -2.87
N ILE A 211 -9.25 24.06 -1.64
CA ILE A 211 -9.37 24.85 -0.41
C ILE A 211 -8.38 26.02 -0.41
N LEU A 212 -7.10 25.76 -0.74
CA LEU A 212 -6.08 26.80 -0.79
C LEU A 212 -6.39 27.85 -1.87
N ARG A 213 -6.84 27.44 -3.06
CA ARG A 213 -7.25 28.36 -4.13
C ARG A 213 -8.42 29.25 -3.73
N LYS A 214 -9.47 28.65 -3.15
CA LYS A 214 -10.67 29.38 -2.71
C LYS A 214 -10.39 30.33 -1.55
N SER A 215 -9.33 30.11 -0.78
CA SER A 215 -8.93 31.04 0.30
C SER A 215 -8.38 32.36 -0.22
N ASP A 216 -7.98 32.44 -1.49
CA ASP A 216 -7.33 33.63 -2.11
C ASP A 216 -6.20 34.18 -1.23
N ASN A 217 -5.20 33.35 -0.97
CA ASN A 217 -4.08 33.69 -0.06
C ASN A 217 -4.57 34.12 1.33
N ASN A 218 -5.51 33.39 1.89
CA ASN A 218 -6.12 33.60 3.21
C ASN A 218 -6.90 34.93 3.35
N LYS A 219 -7.35 35.53 2.25
CA LYS A 219 -8.21 36.72 2.30
C LYS A 219 -9.68 36.37 2.58
N ASN A 220 -10.19 35.29 1.98
CA ASN A 220 -11.56 34.87 2.17
C ASN A 220 -11.76 34.11 3.48
N TYR A 221 -10.81 33.27 3.85
CA TYR A 221 -10.72 32.51 5.10
C TYR A 221 -9.30 32.01 5.31
N ASN A 222 -8.93 31.81 6.58
CA ASN A 222 -7.62 31.27 6.93
C ASN A 222 -7.60 29.75 6.81
N VAL A 223 -6.57 29.20 6.16
CA VAL A 223 -6.35 27.76 6.02
C VAL A 223 -5.21 27.32 6.96
N TYR A 224 -5.51 26.41 7.85
CA TYR A 224 -4.56 25.86 8.81
C TYR A 224 -4.17 24.44 8.41
N ALA A 225 -2.90 24.11 8.52
CA ALA A 225 -2.42 22.73 8.39
C ALA A 225 -2.20 22.15 9.80
N VAL A 226 -2.82 20.99 10.09
CA VAL A 226 -2.53 20.21 11.30
C VAL A 226 -1.62 19.08 10.92
N ILE A 227 -0.43 19.00 11.53
CA ILE A 227 0.58 17.98 11.23
C ILE A 227 0.78 17.03 12.41
N ALA A 228 0.90 15.73 12.11
CA ALA A 228 1.22 14.72 13.10
C ALA A 228 2.73 14.67 13.37
N PRO A 229 3.19 14.24 14.56
CA PRO A 229 4.61 14.07 14.87
C PRO A 229 5.36 13.16 13.89
N SER A 230 4.68 12.20 13.29
CA SER A 230 5.24 11.28 12.28
C SER A 230 5.77 11.98 11.03
N ILE A 231 5.41 13.24 10.79
CA ILE A 231 5.95 14.03 9.66
C ILE A 231 7.47 14.20 9.76
N ALA A 232 8.03 14.19 10.97
CA ALA A 232 9.47 14.32 11.17
C ALA A 232 10.28 13.17 10.53
N GLY A 233 9.69 11.97 10.42
CA GLY A 233 10.30 10.81 9.78
C GLY A 233 10.04 10.70 8.27
N GLN A 234 9.32 11.65 7.66
CA GLN A 234 8.98 11.60 6.22
C GLN A 234 10.03 12.26 5.33
N PHE A 235 10.94 13.05 5.90
CA PHE A 235 11.91 13.83 5.16
C PHE A 235 13.31 13.61 5.74
N ASP A 236 14.16 12.90 5.00
CA ASP A 236 15.57 12.74 5.37
C ASP A 236 16.31 14.07 5.32
N ASN A 237 17.13 14.33 6.32
CA ASN A 237 18.00 15.52 6.41
C ASN A 237 17.26 16.87 6.38
N VAL A 238 15.98 16.89 6.72
CA VAL A 238 15.16 18.11 6.81
C VAL A 238 14.74 18.32 8.27
N LYS A 239 14.97 19.51 8.81
CA LYS A 239 14.51 19.85 10.16
C LYS A 239 13.00 20.10 10.17
N PRO A 240 12.28 19.76 11.26
CA PRO A 240 10.82 19.99 11.37
C PRO A 240 10.42 21.43 11.05
N GLU A 241 11.23 22.42 11.47
CA GLU A 241 10.95 23.85 11.21
C GLU A 241 11.02 24.20 9.72
N GLN A 242 11.84 23.49 8.95
CA GLN A 242 11.92 23.65 7.50
C GLN A 242 10.69 23.06 6.81
N VAL A 243 10.15 21.95 7.34
CA VAL A 243 8.90 21.35 6.86
C VAL A 243 7.73 22.31 7.11
N VAL A 244 7.63 22.85 8.32
CA VAL A 244 6.62 23.87 8.68
C VAL A 244 6.71 25.08 7.74
N THR A 245 7.91 25.61 7.54
CA THR A 245 8.15 26.72 6.60
C THR A 245 7.73 26.36 5.16
N GLY A 246 8.01 25.14 4.72
CA GLY A 246 7.61 24.64 3.40
C GLY A 246 6.09 24.61 3.26
N ILE A 247 5.37 24.12 4.26
CA ILE A 247 3.90 24.07 4.26
C ILE A 247 3.30 25.47 4.23
N MET A 248 3.84 26.42 5.02
CA MET A 248 3.38 27.81 4.98
C MET A 248 3.60 28.44 3.59
N LYS A 249 4.70 28.15 2.91
CA LYS A 249 4.95 28.62 1.54
C LYS A 249 3.99 28.04 0.49
N LEU A 250 3.28 26.95 0.79
CA LEU A 250 2.22 26.42 -0.07
C LEU A 250 0.91 27.24 0.00
N GLY A 251 0.83 28.20 0.92
CA GLY A 251 -0.34 29.10 1.07
C GLY A 251 -1.17 28.84 2.32
N PHE A 252 -0.75 27.96 3.22
CA PHE A 252 -1.39 27.81 4.53
C PHE A 252 -1.09 29.03 5.41
N HIS A 253 -2.12 29.46 6.14
CA HIS A 253 -2.01 30.60 7.08
C HIS A 253 -1.07 30.27 8.24
N GLN A 254 -1.22 29.08 8.81
CA GLN A 254 -0.39 28.60 9.92
C GLN A 254 -0.37 27.07 9.96
N VAL A 255 0.69 26.53 10.57
CA VAL A 255 0.85 25.10 10.83
C VAL A 255 0.69 24.86 12.34
N VAL A 256 -0.13 23.89 12.71
CA VAL A 256 -0.36 23.46 14.10
C VAL A 256 0.11 22.02 14.26
N GLU A 257 0.90 21.77 15.27
CA GLU A 257 1.31 20.39 15.61
C GLU A 257 0.22 19.70 16.43
N ALA A 258 -0.21 18.51 15.98
CA ALA A 258 -1.22 17.72 16.69
C ALA A 258 -0.78 17.30 18.10
N ALA A 259 0.51 17.24 18.37
CA ALA A 259 1.09 17.00 19.69
C ALA A 259 0.65 18.03 20.73
N LEU A 260 0.49 19.30 20.32
CA LEU A 260 -0.02 20.35 21.21
C LEU A 260 -1.43 20.01 21.75
N GLY A 261 -2.29 19.44 20.90
CA GLY A 261 -3.62 18.97 21.32
C GLY A 261 -3.53 17.84 22.35
N ALA A 262 -2.61 16.90 22.15
CA ALA A 262 -2.38 15.81 23.10
C ALA A 262 -1.89 16.33 24.46
N ASP A 263 -0.98 17.31 24.50
CA ASP A 263 -0.49 17.92 25.72
C ASP A 263 -1.62 18.65 26.48
N ILE A 264 -2.49 19.35 25.76
CA ILE A 264 -3.66 20.04 26.35
C ILE A 264 -4.63 19.01 26.95
N THR A 265 -4.90 17.92 26.23
CA THR A 265 -5.78 16.85 26.70
C THR A 265 -5.22 16.21 27.96
N LEU A 266 -3.94 15.84 27.96
CA LEU A 266 -3.25 15.25 29.10
C LEU A 266 -3.31 16.17 30.34
N TYR A 267 -3.10 17.47 30.14
CA TYR A 267 -3.17 18.45 31.20
C TYR A 267 -4.59 18.55 31.83
N ASN A 268 -5.64 18.52 30.99
CA ASN A 268 -7.02 18.57 31.45
C ASN A 268 -7.43 17.30 32.20
N GLU A 269 -7.11 16.12 31.63
CA GLU A 269 -7.35 14.83 32.28
C GLU A 269 -6.61 14.70 33.62
N ALA A 270 -5.37 15.16 33.71
CA ALA A 270 -4.62 15.19 34.97
C ALA A 270 -5.25 16.11 36.03
N LYS A 271 -5.96 17.17 35.61
CA LYS A 271 -6.74 18.04 36.55
C LYS A 271 -8.02 17.36 37.04
N GLU A 272 -8.71 16.62 36.15
CA GLU A 272 -9.94 15.91 36.51
C GLU A 272 -9.65 14.72 37.43
N PHE A 273 -8.46 14.14 37.33
CA PHE A 273 -8.03 12.99 38.16
C PHE A 273 -7.66 13.40 39.60
N LYS A 274 -7.38 14.68 39.88
CA LYS A 274 -7.12 15.22 41.23
C LYS A 274 -8.40 15.57 41.96
#